data_d4752f74d777b1982f2abd7608bb02f7
#
_entry.id   d4752f74d777b1982f2abd7608bb02f7
#
_cell.length_a   1.000
_cell.length_b   1.000
_cell.length_c   1.000
_cell.angle_alpha   90.00
_cell.angle_beta   90.00
_cell.angle_gamma   90.00
#
_symmetry.space_group_name_H-M   'P 1'
#
loop_
_entity.id
_entity.type
_entity.pdbx_description
1 polymer ?
#
loop_
_entity_poly.entity_id
_entity_poly.type
_entity_poly.pdbx_seq_one_letter_code
_entity_poly.pdbx_strand_id
1 'polypeptide(L)'
;MKISVILPYKENFSSEYAGAVSLQLKDTINLSKYKKNIKIFGYTTFKQNILKKNYVNLSTKKFFFQSTSNVYIRNFLDHENKESSNLIEIHNRPNYVKNIYKINKNLVLYFHNNPLDIKGSKTIGERNDLIKKVKKIIFISDWTKNQFLKGIDKSFIKNKQLEVISHSTNKKSISFKKKKKIILFVGRLNKSKGYDIFGNSITNLLNKFPNWIAIVIGDEPRENHIFKHKNLKILGFKRHNVVSKYFKVSDISVVCSRWNEPFGRTALEASSCGCAVIITNRGGLPEASPYAIKINKLNSRNLESNISKIIIDTKFKKNLQKKIYNNFILTNEVIAKKVDQYRSKLIKS
;
A
#
# COMPACT_ATOMS: atom_id res chain seq x y z
N MET A 1 -25.46 -6.75 -13.91
CA MET A 1 -24.18 -5.99 -13.97
C MET A 1 -23.17 -6.71 -13.11
N LYS A 2 -21.97 -6.98 -13.64
CA LYS A 2 -20.86 -7.68 -12.96
C LYS A 2 -19.56 -6.92 -13.14
N ILE A 3 -18.78 -6.82 -12.06
CA ILE A 3 -17.42 -6.26 -12.05
C ILE A 3 -16.48 -7.35 -11.55
N SER A 4 -15.52 -7.74 -12.36
CA SER A 4 -14.48 -8.70 -11.98
C SER A 4 -13.20 -7.98 -11.57
N VAL A 5 -12.68 -8.33 -10.41
CA VAL A 5 -11.40 -7.82 -9.89
C VAL A 5 -10.42 -8.98 -9.84
N ILE A 6 -9.35 -8.94 -10.63
CA ILE A 6 -8.32 -9.97 -10.62
C ILE A 6 -7.09 -9.51 -9.85
N LEU A 7 -6.73 -10.28 -8.82
CA LEU A 7 -5.57 -10.06 -7.97
C LEU A 7 -4.29 -10.67 -8.56
N PRO A 8 -3.10 -10.24 -8.11
CA PRO A 8 -1.88 -11.02 -8.32
C PRO A 8 -2.00 -12.41 -7.70
N TYR A 9 -1.56 -13.45 -8.40
CA TYR A 9 -1.65 -14.83 -7.92
C TYR A 9 -0.89 -15.13 -6.60
N LYS A 10 0.01 -14.22 -6.17
CA LYS A 10 0.72 -14.28 -4.89
C LYS A 10 0.09 -13.43 -3.79
N GLU A 11 -1.01 -12.73 -4.07
CA GLU A 11 -1.68 -11.88 -3.10
C GLU A 11 -2.65 -12.70 -2.25
N ASN A 12 -2.37 -12.83 -0.96
CA ASN A 12 -3.27 -13.51 -0.03
C ASN A 12 -4.44 -12.60 0.37
N PHE A 13 -5.65 -13.01 0.01
CA PHE A 13 -6.88 -12.31 0.39
C PHE A 13 -7.44 -12.89 1.70
N SER A 14 -6.67 -12.73 2.79
CA SER A 14 -6.98 -13.25 4.12
C SER A 14 -6.60 -12.23 5.20
N SER A 15 -7.35 -12.17 6.30
CA SER A 15 -7.04 -11.27 7.43
C SER A 15 -5.73 -11.63 8.16
N GLU A 16 -5.22 -12.84 7.97
CA GLU A 16 -3.99 -13.30 8.63
C GLU A 16 -2.74 -12.71 7.99
N TYR A 17 -2.69 -12.69 6.65
CA TYR A 17 -1.53 -12.25 5.88
C TYR A 17 -1.93 -11.35 4.70
N ALA A 18 -2.85 -10.41 4.93
CA ALA A 18 -3.28 -9.49 3.90
C ALA A 18 -2.14 -8.58 3.45
N GLY A 19 -1.87 -8.56 2.16
CA GLY A 19 -1.01 -7.56 1.53
C GLY A 19 -1.70 -6.19 1.41
N ALA A 20 -0.95 -5.19 0.94
CA ALA A 20 -1.48 -3.84 0.77
C ALA A 20 -2.66 -3.76 -0.21
N VAL A 21 -2.64 -4.58 -1.27
CA VAL A 21 -3.73 -4.65 -2.27
C VAL A 21 -4.99 -5.24 -1.64
N SER A 22 -4.85 -6.33 -0.90
CA SER A 22 -5.98 -6.99 -0.22
C SER A 22 -6.65 -6.09 0.81
N LEU A 23 -5.86 -5.36 1.60
CA LEU A 23 -6.38 -4.38 2.57
C LEU A 23 -7.12 -3.25 1.87
N GLN A 24 -6.55 -2.69 0.79
CA GLN A 24 -7.19 -1.62 0.01
C GLN A 24 -8.52 -2.07 -0.57
N LEU A 25 -8.57 -3.24 -1.21
CA LEU A 25 -9.80 -3.78 -1.78
C LEU A 25 -10.86 -4.07 -0.72
N LYS A 26 -10.47 -4.70 0.40
CA LYS A 26 -11.38 -4.91 1.52
C LYS A 26 -12.03 -3.60 1.96
N ASP A 27 -11.20 -2.58 2.17
CA ASP A 27 -11.64 -1.31 2.73
C ASP A 27 -12.55 -0.54 1.75
N THR A 28 -12.20 -0.51 0.46
CA THR A 28 -12.97 0.22 -0.56
C THR A 28 -14.23 -0.53 -1.01
N ILE A 29 -14.17 -1.86 -1.21
CA ILE A 29 -15.33 -2.64 -1.65
C ILE A 29 -16.42 -2.69 -0.58
N ASN A 30 -16.05 -2.72 0.71
CA ASN A 30 -17.05 -2.68 1.78
C ASN A 30 -17.94 -1.43 1.75
N LEU A 31 -17.42 -0.31 1.23
CA LEU A 31 -18.10 0.98 1.13
C LEU A 31 -18.62 1.28 -0.29
N SER A 32 -18.31 0.41 -1.26
CA SER A 32 -18.72 0.60 -2.64
C SER A 32 -20.22 0.34 -2.83
N LYS A 33 -20.90 1.20 -3.57
CA LYS A 33 -22.27 0.97 -4.02
C LYS A 33 -22.41 -0.27 -4.94
N TYR A 34 -21.31 -0.68 -5.55
CA TYR A 34 -21.23 -1.87 -6.39
C TYR A 34 -20.85 -3.16 -5.64
N LYS A 35 -20.79 -3.14 -4.30
CA LYS A 35 -20.34 -4.28 -3.48
C LYS A 35 -20.99 -5.62 -3.88
N LYS A 36 -22.31 -5.63 -4.10
CA LYS A 36 -23.06 -6.84 -4.49
C LYS A 36 -22.70 -7.36 -5.90
N ASN A 37 -22.19 -6.48 -6.76
CA ASN A 37 -21.88 -6.78 -8.16
C ASN A 37 -20.41 -7.15 -8.39
N ILE A 38 -19.55 -6.98 -7.37
CA ILE A 38 -18.11 -7.24 -7.47
C ILE A 38 -17.80 -8.70 -7.14
N LYS A 39 -17.05 -9.34 -8.03
CA LYS A 39 -16.39 -10.65 -7.80
C LYS A 39 -14.88 -10.45 -7.80
N ILE A 40 -14.20 -10.94 -6.76
CA ILE A 40 -12.75 -10.85 -6.58
C ILE A 40 -12.16 -12.21 -6.87
N PHE A 41 -11.28 -12.28 -7.85
CA PHE A 41 -10.57 -13.48 -8.24
C PHE A 41 -9.15 -13.45 -7.71
N GLY A 42 -8.77 -14.46 -6.94
CA GLY A 42 -7.46 -14.54 -6.30
C GLY A 42 -7.04 -15.99 -6.06
N TYR A 43 -5.86 -16.16 -5.48
CA TYR A 43 -5.40 -17.43 -4.94
C TYR A 43 -4.84 -17.20 -3.55
N THR A 44 -5.45 -17.82 -2.56
CA THR A 44 -4.95 -17.81 -1.18
C THR A 44 -4.93 -19.20 -0.60
N THR A 45 -3.86 -19.50 0.14
CA THR A 45 -3.67 -20.76 0.88
C THR A 45 -4.11 -20.65 2.33
N PHE A 46 -4.36 -19.43 2.80
CA PHE A 46 -4.83 -19.17 4.16
C PHE A 46 -6.36 -19.20 4.24
N LYS A 47 -6.89 -19.35 5.45
CA LYS A 47 -8.32 -19.26 5.69
C LYS A 47 -8.87 -17.94 5.16
N GLN A 48 -9.65 -18.02 4.09
CA GLN A 48 -10.27 -16.86 3.47
C GLN A 48 -11.47 -16.41 4.34
N ASN A 49 -11.41 -15.19 4.85
CA ASN A 49 -12.39 -14.63 5.79
C ASN A 49 -12.76 -13.17 5.50
N ILE A 50 -12.21 -12.59 4.41
CA ILE A 50 -12.49 -11.23 3.96
C ILE A 50 -13.44 -11.29 2.77
N LEU A 51 -14.57 -10.57 2.80
CA LEU A 51 -15.53 -10.47 1.68
C LEU A 51 -15.87 -11.83 1.07
N LYS A 52 -16.17 -12.84 1.90
CA LYS A 52 -16.37 -14.23 1.49
C LYS A 52 -17.35 -14.41 0.31
N LYS A 53 -18.46 -13.66 0.31
CA LYS A 53 -19.49 -13.73 -0.75
C LYS A 53 -19.01 -13.14 -2.10
N ASN A 54 -17.96 -12.33 -2.06
CA ASN A 54 -17.39 -11.68 -3.24
C ASN A 54 -16.16 -12.40 -3.79
N TYR A 55 -15.53 -13.30 -3.03
CA TYR A 55 -14.25 -13.91 -3.36
C TYR A 55 -14.38 -15.27 -4.01
N VAL A 56 -13.64 -15.46 -5.10
CA VAL A 56 -13.48 -16.72 -5.82
C VAL A 56 -12.01 -17.12 -5.77
N ASN A 57 -11.71 -18.29 -5.19
CA ASN A 57 -10.36 -18.82 -5.14
C ASN A 57 -10.06 -19.61 -6.43
N LEU A 58 -9.13 -19.10 -7.23
CA LEU A 58 -8.73 -19.74 -8.49
C LEU A 58 -7.72 -20.86 -8.21
N SER A 59 -7.88 -22.00 -8.85
CA SER A 59 -6.89 -23.07 -8.79
C SER A 59 -5.58 -22.63 -9.44
N THR A 60 -4.47 -23.11 -8.88
CA THR A 60 -3.12 -22.95 -9.46
C THR A 60 -2.44 -24.31 -9.63
N LYS A 61 -3.21 -25.43 -9.55
CA LYS A 61 -2.70 -26.79 -9.81
C LYS A 61 -2.14 -26.84 -11.23
N LYS A 62 -0.88 -27.22 -11.34
CA LYS A 62 -0.16 -27.30 -12.62
C LYS A 62 -0.22 -28.72 -13.17
N PHE A 63 -0.31 -28.82 -14.49
CA PHE A 63 0.17 -29.97 -15.25
C PHE A 63 1.63 -29.71 -15.65
N PHE A 64 2.37 -30.74 -16.03
CA PHE A 64 3.78 -30.64 -16.45
C PHE A 64 4.01 -29.46 -17.41
N PHE A 65 5.12 -28.71 -17.21
CA PHE A 65 5.57 -27.57 -18.03
C PHE A 65 4.72 -26.29 -18.02
N GLN A 66 3.71 -26.15 -17.18
CA GLN A 66 2.90 -24.92 -17.12
C GLN A 66 3.40 -23.97 -16.04
N SER A 67 3.45 -22.66 -16.32
CA SER A 67 3.70 -21.66 -15.29
C SER A 67 2.43 -21.41 -14.46
N THR A 68 2.60 -21.23 -13.14
CA THR A 68 1.48 -20.92 -12.23
C THR A 68 0.68 -19.70 -12.69
N SER A 69 1.36 -18.68 -13.23
CA SER A 69 0.69 -17.48 -13.73
C SER A 69 -0.20 -17.76 -14.95
N ASN A 70 0.23 -18.66 -15.83
CA ASN A 70 -0.57 -19.03 -17.01
C ASN A 70 -1.80 -19.86 -16.63
N VAL A 71 -1.66 -20.80 -15.71
CA VAL A 71 -2.81 -21.57 -15.19
C VAL A 71 -3.81 -20.65 -14.50
N TYR A 72 -3.32 -19.76 -13.66
CA TYR A 72 -4.13 -18.80 -12.93
C TYR A 72 -4.95 -17.90 -13.87
N ILE A 73 -4.31 -17.31 -14.90
CA ILE A 73 -5.03 -16.46 -15.85
C ILE A 73 -6.01 -17.24 -16.72
N ARG A 74 -5.67 -18.46 -17.14
CA ARG A 74 -6.59 -19.33 -17.89
C ARG A 74 -7.85 -19.61 -17.09
N ASN A 75 -7.73 -20.01 -15.82
CA ASN A 75 -8.89 -20.26 -14.96
C ASN A 75 -9.76 -19.02 -14.76
N PHE A 76 -9.16 -17.84 -14.73
CA PHE A 76 -9.91 -16.57 -14.73
C PHE A 76 -10.67 -16.37 -16.06
N LEU A 77 -10.03 -16.61 -17.21
CA LEU A 77 -10.67 -16.52 -18.52
C LEU A 77 -11.84 -17.49 -18.67
N ASP A 78 -11.70 -18.71 -18.17
CA ASP A 78 -12.78 -19.73 -18.18
C ASP A 78 -14.01 -19.25 -17.39
N HIS A 79 -13.80 -18.54 -16.27
CA HIS A 79 -14.89 -17.91 -15.53
C HIS A 79 -15.55 -16.75 -16.31
N GLU A 80 -14.76 -15.90 -16.96
CA GLU A 80 -15.27 -14.79 -17.74
C GLU A 80 -16.00 -15.24 -19.03
N ASN A 81 -15.58 -16.35 -19.64
CA ASN A 81 -16.26 -16.94 -20.79
C ASN A 81 -17.64 -17.50 -20.44
N LYS A 82 -17.83 -18.01 -19.21
CA LYS A 82 -19.14 -18.49 -18.74
C LYS A 82 -20.08 -17.36 -18.37
N GLU A 83 -19.55 -16.31 -17.78
CA GLU A 83 -20.32 -15.17 -17.30
C GLU A 83 -19.50 -13.89 -17.45
N SER A 84 -19.68 -13.18 -18.58
CA SER A 84 -18.88 -11.99 -18.90
C SER A 84 -19.17 -10.81 -17.96
N SER A 85 -18.13 -10.05 -17.67
CA SER A 85 -18.20 -8.85 -16.83
C SER A 85 -18.37 -7.59 -17.66
N ASN A 86 -19.13 -6.63 -17.13
CA ASN A 86 -19.24 -5.28 -17.69
C ASN A 86 -17.92 -4.49 -17.54
N LEU A 87 -17.11 -4.83 -16.52
CA LEU A 87 -15.83 -4.19 -16.24
C LEU A 87 -14.88 -5.19 -15.61
N ILE A 88 -13.61 -5.19 -16.03
CA ILE A 88 -12.55 -6.00 -15.40
C ILE A 88 -11.45 -5.09 -14.87
N GLU A 89 -11.18 -5.19 -13.57
CA GLU A 89 -10.10 -4.47 -12.88
C GLU A 89 -8.92 -5.43 -12.64
N ILE A 90 -7.77 -5.09 -13.21
CA ILE A 90 -6.54 -5.89 -13.15
C ILE A 90 -5.57 -5.24 -12.16
N HIS A 91 -5.26 -5.90 -11.06
CA HIS A 91 -4.38 -5.33 -10.04
C HIS A 91 -2.94 -5.81 -10.20
N ASN A 92 -2.02 -4.86 -10.48
CA ASN A 92 -0.57 -5.05 -10.46
C ASN A 92 -0.03 -6.18 -11.35
N ARG A 93 -0.76 -6.49 -12.44
CA ARG A 93 -0.41 -7.54 -13.41
C ARG A 93 -0.66 -7.11 -14.85
N PRO A 94 0.14 -6.13 -15.37
CA PRO A 94 -0.05 -5.64 -16.74
C PRO A 94 0.09 -6.73 -17.80
N ASN A 95 0.87 -7.77 -17.56
CA ASN A 95 1.01 -8.91 -18.46
C ASN A 95 -0.28 -9.73 -18.68
N TYR A 96 -1.31 -9.57 -17.82
CA TYR A 96 -2.61 -10.23 -18.02
C TYR A 96 -3.47 -9.49 -19.06
N VAL A 97 -3.22 -8.20 -19.26
CA VAL A 97 -4.01 -7.34 -20.16
C VAL A 97 -4.13 -7.97 -21.55
N LYS A 98 -3.01 -8.46 -22.14
CA LYS A 98 -3.01 -9.05 -23.50
C LYS A 98 -4.02 -10.20 -23.63
N ASN A 99 -4.13 -11.07 -22.63
CA ASN A 99 -5.02 -12.23 -22.66
C ASN A 99 -6.48 -11.81 -22.43
N ILE A 100 -6.72 -10.96 -21.41
CA ILE A 100 -8.07 -10.53 -21.03
C ILE A 100 -8.66 -9.63 -22.11
N TYR A 101 -7.86 -8.80 -22.79
CA TYR A 101 -8.30 -7.91 -23.87
C TYR A 101 -8.91 -8.66 -25.05
N LYS A 102 -8.62 -9.95 -25.24
CA LYS A 102 -9.23 -10.79 -26.28
C LYS A 102 -10.71 -11.02 -26.06
N ILE A 103 -11.14 -11.11 -24.79
CA ILE A 103 -12.51 -11.44 -24.41
C ILE A 103 -13.29 -10.24 -23.86
N ASN A 104 -12.62 -9.24 -23.31
CA ASN A 104 -13.24 -8.04 -22.78
C ASN A 104 -12.40 -6.80 -23.07
N LYS A 105 -13.02 -5.73 -23.59
CA LYS A 105 -12.35 -4.46 -23.94
C LYS A 105 -12.50 -3.39 -22.85
N ASN A 106 -13.37 -3.61 -21.86
CA ASN A 106 -13.59 -2.67 -20.79
C ASN A 106 -12.70 -2.98 -19.57
N LEU A 107 -11.41 -2.60 -19.72
CA LEU A 107 -10.36 -2.94 -18.76
C LEU A 107 -9.86 -1.72 -17.99
N VAL A 108 -9.64 -1.91 -16.69
CA VAL A 108 -8.91 -0.98 -15.82
C VAL A 108 -7.69 -1.69 -15.27
N LEU A 109 -6.53 -1.04 -15.34
CA LEU A 109 -5.27 -1.56 -14.81
C LEU A 109 -4.81 -0.72 -13.60
N TYR A 110 -4.54 -1.38 -12.49
CA TYR A 110 -3.98 -0.75 -11.29
C TYR A 110 -2.50 -1.05 -11.13
N PHE A 111 -1.72 -0.02 -10.82
CA PHE A 111 -0.33 -0.13 -10.40
C PHE A 111 -0.19 0.17 -8.91
N HIS A 112 0.14 -0.86 -8.13
CA HIS A 112 0.44 -0.77 -6.70
C HIS A 112 1.96 -0.77 -6.41
N ASN A 113 2.79 -1.04 -7.43
CA ASN A 113 4.24 -1.00 -7.36
C ASN A 113 4.79 -0.13 -8.49
N ASN A 114 6.10 0.09 -8.51
CA ASN A 114 6.76 0.80 -9.59
C ASN A 114 6.50 0.08 -10.93
N PRO A 115 5.86 0.73 -11.91
CA PRO A 115 5.57 0.12 -13.21
C PRO A 115 6.79 -0.40 -13.94
N LEU A 116 7.96 0.24 -13.76
CA LEU A 116 9.20 -0.15 -14.42
C LEU A 116 9.79 -1.47 -13.91
N ASP A 117 9.35 -1.95 -12.74
CA ASP A 117 9.81 -3.20 -12.14
C ASP A 117 8.86 -4.39 -12.45
N ILE A 118 7.71 -4.13 -13.10
CA ILE A 118 6.68 -5.13 -13.33
C ILE A 118 6.73 -5.66 -14.78
N LYS A 119 6.77 -6.99 -14.95
CA LYS A 119 6.70 -7.63 -16.26
C LYS A 119 5.43 -7.22 -17.02
N GLY A 120 5.59 -6.73 -18.25
CA GLY A 120 4.50 -6.21 -19.09
C GLY A 120 4.30 -4.69 -19.00
N SER A 121 5.22 -3.98 -18.31
CA SER A 121 5.26 -2.51 -18.28
C SER A 121 6.66 -1.92 -18.14
N LYS A 122 7.72 -2.73 -18.27
CA LYS A 122 9.11 -2.29 -18.11
C LYS A 122 9.56 -1.38 -19.24
N THR A 123 9.26 -1.74 -20.46
CA THR A 123 9.67 -0.99 -21.66
C THR A 123 8.63 0.06 -22.06
N ILE A 124 9.05 1.06 -22.83
CA ILE A 124 8.15 2.07 -23.41
C ILE A 124 7.11 1.41 -24.30
N GLY A 125 7.52 0.44 -25.14
CA GLY A 125 6.61 -0.30 -26.02
C GLY A 125 5.51 -1.05 -25.24
N GLU A 126 5.87 -1.74 -24.16
CA GLU A 126 4.88 -2.41 -23.30
C GLU A 126 3.88 -1.41 -22.71
N ARG A 127 4.34 -0.26 -22.22
CA ARG A 127 3.47 0.76 -21.64
C ARG A 127 2.56 1.42 -22.68
N ASN A 128 3.07 1.68 -23.89
CA ASN A 128 2.26 2.18 -25.02
C ASN A 128 1.17 1.17 -25.42
N ASP A 129 1.49 -0.13 -25.42
CA ASP A 129 0.52 -1.19 -25.68
C ASP A 129 -0.59 -1.22 -24.60
N LEU A 130 -0.23 -1.03 -23.34
CA LEU A 130 -1.21 -0.91 -22.26
C LEU A 130 -2.13 0.32 -22.45
N ILE A 131 -1.58 1.48 -22.80
CA ILE A 131 -2.36 2.70 -23.06
C ILE A 131 -3.39 2.46 -24.17
N LYS A 132 -3.03 1.73 -25.23
CA LYS A 132 -3.95 1.41 -26.34
C LYS A 132 -5.06 0.45 -25.91
N LYS A 133 -4.80 -0.48 -25.00
CA LYS A 133 -5.71 -1.60 -24.67
C LYS A 133 -6.64 -1.34 -23.49
N VAL A 134 -6.26 -0.49 -22.53
CA VAL A 134 -7.08 -0.29 -21.34
C VAL A 134 -7.82 1.03 -21.37
N LYS A 135 -9.04 1.04 -20.85
CA LYS A 135 -9.87 2.25 -20.75
C LYS A 135 -9.31 3.21 -19.70
N LYS A 136 -8.73 2.69 -18.63
CA LYS A 136 -8.17 3.49 -17.54
C LYS A 136 -6.97 2.78 -16.89
N ILE A 137 -5.97 3.57 -16.49
CA ILE A 137 -4.84 3.13 -15.68
C ILE A 137 -4.87 3.91 -14.37
N ILE A 138 -4.90 3.20 -13.25
CA ILE A 138 -4.93 3.77 -11.91
C ILE A 138 -3.56 3.57 -11.26
N PHE A 139 -3.02 4.64 -10.69
CA PHE A 139 -1.78 4.65 -9.91
C PHE A 139 -2.07 4.98 -8.46
N ILE A 140 -1.30 4.41 -7.53
CA ILE A 140 -1.49 4.67 -6.10
C ILE A 140 -0.81 5.96 -5.62
N SER A 141 0.01 6.60 -6.47
CA SER A 141 0.70 7.86 -6.19
C SER A 141 1.07 8.56 -7.49
N ASP A 142 1.29 9.88 -7.43
CA ASP A 142 1.87 10.63 -8.55
C ASP A 142 3.27 10.14 -8.87
N TRP A 143 4.03 9.69 -7.85
CA TRP A 143 5.32 9.07 -8.08
C TRP A 143 5.20 7.83 -8.99
N THR A 144 4.28 6.91 -8.73
CA THR A 144 4.09 5.72 -9.58
C THR A 144 3.60 6.08 -10.98
N LYS A 145 2.73 7.08 -11.11
CA LYS A 145 2.29 7.63 -12.40
C LYS A 145 3.46 8.21 -13.18
N ASN A 146 4.32 8.99 -12.52
CA ASN A 146 5.50 9.57 -13.15
C ASN A 146 6.51 8.51 -13.58
N GLN A 147 6.68 7.41 -12.82
CA GLN A 147 7.50 6.27 -13.28
C GLN A 147 6.92 5.62 -14.54
N PHE A 148 5.60 5.44 -14.63
CA PHE A 148 4.95 4.90 -15.81
C PHE A 148 5.16 5.80 -17.05
N LEU A 149 5.12 7.11 -16.87
CA LEU A 149 5.23 8.09 -17.95
C LEU A 149 6.66 8.31 -18.47
N LYS A 150 7.69 7.74 -17.84
CA LYS A 150 9.07 7.91 -18.30
C LYS A 150 9.25 7.43 -19.75
N GLY A 151 9.64 8.34 -20.63
CA GLY A 151 9.87 8.08 -22.06
C GLY A 151 8.60 7.86 -22.89
N ILE A 152 7.40 8.07 -22.33
CA ILE A 152 6.14 8.00 -23.07
C ILE A 152 5.83 9.38 -23.66
N ASP A 153 5.48 9.41 -24.94
CA ASP A 153 4.88 10.58 -25.57
C ASP A 153 3.44 10.75 -25.05
N LYS A 154 3.20 11.89 -24.40
CA LYS A 154 1.90 12.19 -23.79
C LYS A 154 0.77 12.40 -24.81
N SER A 155 1.08 12.63 -26.09
CA SER A 155 0.08 12.76 -27.16
C SER A 155 -0.78 11.50 -27.35
N PHE A 156 -0.24 10.33 -27.01
CA PHE A 156 -0.97 9.06 -27.09
C PHE A 156 -1.96 8.84 -25.94
N ILE A 157 -1.96 9.70 -24.90
CA ILE A 157 -2.77 9.50 -23.69
C ILE A 157 -4.13 10.17 -23.85
N LYS A 158 -5.18 9.38 -23.83
CA LYS A 158 -6.56 9.90 -23.86
C LYS A 158 -6.87 10.70 -22.58
N ASN A 159 -7.70 11.75 -22.72
CA ASN A 159 -8.13 12.54 -21.56
C ASN A 159 -8.71 11.65 -20.46
N LYS A 160 -8.30 11.89 -19.21
CA LYS A 160 -8.73 11.14 -18.01
C LYS A 160 -8.45 9.62 -18.03
N GLN A 161 -7.62 9.13 -18.94
CA GLN A 161 -7.22 7.72 -18.98
C GLN A 161 -6.30 7.35 -17.81
N LEU A 162 -5.41 8.25 -17.40
CA LEU A 162 -4.49 8.07 -16.28
C LEU A 162 -4.98 8.81 -15.03
N GLU A 163 -5.17 8.10 -13.93
CA GLU A 163 -5.69 8.68 -12.69
C GLU A 163 -4.90 8.19 -11.48
N VAL A 164 -4.76 9.05 -10.46
CA VAL A 164 -4.16 8.69 -9.18
C VAL A 164 -5.28 8.48 -8.15
N ILE A 165 -5.37 7.25 -7.66
CA ILE A 165 -6.27 6.85 -6.56
C ILE A 165 -5.41 6.15 -5.50
N SER A 166 -5.05 6.91 -4.47
CA SER A 166 -4.14 6.46 -3.41
C SER A 166 -4.76 5.35 -2.55
N HIS A 167 -3.92 4.65 -1.80
CA HIS A 167 -4.39 3.79 -0.73
C HIS A 167 -5.11 4.62 0.34
N SER A 168 -5.99 3.97 1.08
CA SER A 168 -6.78 4.57 2.15
C SER A 168 -6.68 3.79 3.45
N THR A 169 -7.08 4.43 4.52
CA THR A 169 -7.37 3.80 5.81
C THR A 169 -8.39 4.65 6.58
N ASN A 170 -9.10 4.05 7.53
CA ASN A 170 -10.02 4.82 8.37
C ASN A 170 -9.25 5.78 9.27
N LYS A 171 -9.68 7.04 9.30
CA LYS A 171 -9.23 7.98 10.33
C LYS A 171 -9.67 7.44 11.69
N LYS A 172 -8.72 7.24 12.60
CA LYS A 172 -9.01 6.59 13.89
C LYS A 172 -9.45 7.64 14.91
N SER A 173 -10.50 7.34 15.66
CA SER A 173 -10.78 8.11 16.86
C SER A 173 -9.64 7.96 17.87
N ILE A 174 -9.02 9.07 18.23
CA ILE A 174 -7.86 9.12 19.13
C ILE A 174 -8.03 10.22 20.17
N SER A 175 -7.30 10.09 21.27
CA SER A 175 -7.06 11.16 22.23
C SER A 175 -5.56 11.44 22.30
N PHE A 176 -5.17 12.66 22.00
CA PHE A 176 -3.75 13.06 22.11
C PHE A 176 -3.23 13.01 23.57
N LYS A 177 -4.12 13.12 24.58
CA LYS A 177 -3.75 12.96 25.99
C LYS A 177 -3.38 11.51 26.35
N LYS A 178 -3.91 10.52 25.60
CA LYS A 178 -3.64 9.09 25.81
C LYS A 178 -2.42 8.58 25.02
N LYS A 179 -1.74 9.44 24.26
CA LYS A 179 -0.48 9.11 23.58
C LYS A 179 0.60 8.82 24.63
N LYS A 180 1.43 7.84 24.34
CA LYS A 180 2.54 7.39 25.19
C LYS A 180 3.87 7.77 24.54
N LYS A 181 4.90 7.94 25.34
CA LYS A 181 6.29 8.19 24.90
C LYS A 181 6.86 6.95 24.17
N ILE A 182 6.25 6.63 23.02
CA ILE A 182 6.62 5.49 22.18
C ILE A 182 7.09 6.00 20.83
N ILE A 183 8.27 5.52 20.39
CA ILE A 183 8.81 5.64 19.04
C ILE A 183 8.53 4.29 18.35
N LEU A 184 7.71 4.31 17.31
CA LEU A 184 7.23 3.11 16.62
C LEU A 184 7.87 2.97 15.25
N PHE A 185 8.43 1.79 14.98
CA PHE A 185 8.81 1.31 13.65
C PHE A 185 7.92 0.12 13.27
N VAL A 186 7.35 0.15 12.07
CA VAL A 186 6.53 -0.95 11.53
C VAL A 186 6.96 -1.25 10.10
N GLY A 187 7.34 -2.49 9.83
CA GLY A 187 7.75 -2.93 8.50
C GLY A 187 8.67 -4.14 8.52
N ARG A 188 9.14 -4.57 7.35
CA ARG A 188 10.16 -5.60 7.27
C ARG A 188 11.46 -5.11 7.91
N LEU A 189 12.12 -5.98 8.69
CA LEU A 189 13.31 -5.62 9.46
C LEU A 189 14.58 -5.75 8.61
N ASN A 190 14.62 -5.04 7.47
CA ASN A 190 15.71 -5.11 6.51
C ASN A 190 16.29 -3.73 6.14
N LYS A 191 17.45 -3.75 5.49
CA LYS A 191 18.14 -2.53 5.02
C LYS A 191 17.29 -1.68 4.08
N SER A 192 16.45 -2.29 3.23
CA SER A 192 15.61 -1.53 2.30
C SER A 192 14.58 -0.67 3.02
N LYS A 193 14.11 -1.10 4.19
CA LYS A 193 13.21 -0.34 5.08
C LYS A 193 13.96 0.59 6.05
N GLY A 194 15.30 0.58 6.01
CA GLY A 194 16.14 1.42 6.88
C GLY A 194 16.19 0.94 8.33
N TYR A 195 15.87 -0.34 8.58
CA TYR A 195 15.84 -0.86 9.94
C TYR A 195 17.19 -0.79 10.65
N ASP A 196 18.29 -1.01 9.93
CA ASP A 196 19.65 -0.84 10.42
C ASP A 196 19.94 0.60 10.88
N ILE A 197 19.50 1.62 10.11
CA ILE A 197 19.64 3.02 10.51
C ILE A 197 18.75 3.33 11.71
N PHE A 198 17.51 2.84 11.70
CA PHE A 198 16.61 2.99 12.85
C PHE A 198 17.22 2.41 14.13
N GLY A 199 17.71 1.19 14.07
CA GLY A 199 18.29 0.50 15.23
C GLY A 199 19.49 1.25 15.81
N ASN A 200 20.42 1.68 14.96
CA ASN A 200 21.57 2.48 15.40
C ASN A 200 21.16 3.81 16.03
N SER A 201 20.19 4.52 15.43
CA SER A 201 19.70 5.78 15.97
C SER A 201 18.96 5.60 17.29
N ILE A 202 18.11 4.57 17.38
CA ILE A 202 17.23 4.39 18.52
C ILE A 202 17.97 3.97 19.78
N THR A 203 19.05 3.19 19.67
CA THR A 203 19.87 2.79 20.81
C THR A 203 20.49 4.01 21.49
N ASN A 204 21.05 4.95 20.72
CA ASN A 204 21.58 6.20 21.24
C ASN A 204 20.52 7.09 21.86
N LEU A 205 19.35 7.20 21.20
CA LEU A 205 18.23 8.01 21.67
C LEU A 205 17.68 7.52 23.00
N LEU A 206 17.54 6.21 23.21
CA LEU A 206 17.00 5.65 24.43
C LEU A 206 17.94 5.84 25.63
N ASN A 207 19.27 5.94 25.40
CA ASN A 207 20.23 6.34 26.45
C ASN A 207 20.02 7.82 26.85
N LYS A 208 19.79 8.72 25.88
CA LYS A 208 19.58 10.16 26.12
C LYS A 208 18.19 10.46 26.74
N PHE A 209 17.19 9.64 26.39
CA PHE A 209 15.79 9.82 26.79
C PHE A 209 15.22 8.56 27.46
N PRO A 210 15.66 8.22 28.69
CA PRO A 210 15.33 6.94 29.35
C PRO A 210 13.84 6.73 29.62
N ASN A 211 13.03 7.80 29.59
CA ASN A 211 11.58 7.73 29.76
C ASN A 211 10.81 7.39 28.47
N TRP A 212 11.52 7.18 27.35
CA TRP A 212 10.94 6.76 26.08
C TRP A 212 11.15 5.26 25.85
N ILE A 213 10.23 4.67 25.07
CA ILE A 213 10.29 3.27 24.66
C ILE A 213 10.28 3.23 23.12
N ALA A 214 11.12 2.41 22.54
CA ALA A 214 11.02 2.08 21.12
C ALA A 214 10.31 0.73 20.96
N ILE A 215 9.36 0.69 20.03
CA ILE A 215 8.65 -0.54 19.67
C ILE A 215 8.86 -0.80 18.18
N VAL A 216 9.28 -2.03 17.87
CA VAL A 216 9.51 -2.52 16.51
C VAL A 216 8.52 -3.64 16.23
N ILE A 217 7.77 -3.53 15.13
CA ILE A 217 6.82 -4.55 14.69
C ILE A 217 7.13 -4.95 13.25
N GLY A 218 7.38 -6.21 13.05
CA GLY A 218 7.73 -6.82 11.78
C GLY A 218 8.78 -7.91 11.94
N ASP A 219 9.12 -8.51 10.84
CA ASP A 219 10.15 -9.54 10.75
C ASP A 219 10.87 -9.48 9.39
N GLU A 220 11.98 -10.16 9.28
CA GLU A 220 12.67 -10.46 8.02
C GLU A 220 13.68 -11.58 8.27
N PRO A 221 13.31 -12.84 8.08
CA PRO A 221 14.17 -13.96 8.40
C PRO A 221 15.44 -14.06 7.52
N ARG A 222 15.51 -13.30 6.43
CA ARG A 222 16.67 -13.27 5.52
C ARG A 222 17.75 -12.27 5.90
N GLU A 223 17.46 -11.35 6.84
CA GLU A 223 18.43 -10.36 7.34
C GLU A 223 18.44 -10.40 8.87
N ASN A 224 19.64 -10.46 9.46
CA ASN A 224 19.81 -10.48 10.90
C ASN A 224 20.40 -9.15 11.37
N HIS A 225 19.55 -8.28 11.92
CA HIS A 225 19.95 -7.02 12.56
C HIS A 225 19.56 -7.08 14.03
N ILE A 226 20.55 -7.20 14.90
CA ILE A 226 20.36 -7.32 16.35
C ILE A 226 20.66 -5.99 17.02
N PHE A 227 19.65 -5.39 17.64
CA PHE A 227 19.79 -4.21 18.49
C PHE A 227 19.24 -4.55 19.88
N LYS A 228 20.01 -4.19 20.94
CA LYS A 228 19.65 -4.46 22.34
C LYS A 228 19.63 -3.17 23.14
N HIS A 229 18.55 -2.92 23.86
CA HIS A 229 18.42 -1.86 24.85
C HIS A 229 17.24 -2.19 25.79
N LYS A 230 17.31 -1.85 27.08
CA LYS A 230 16.25 -2.14 28.05
C LYS A 230 14.87 -1.58 27.66
N ASN A 231 14.86 -0.44 26.95
CA ASN A 231 13.63 0.23 26.48
C ASN A 231 13.32 -0.03 24.99
N LEU A 232 14.01 -0.95 24.33
CA LEU A 232 13.72 -1.39 22.95
C LEU A 232 12.97 -2.72 23.00
N LYS A 233 11.77 -2.75 22.40
CA LYS A 233 10.93 -3.95 22.31
C LYS A 233 10.72 -4.35 20.87
N ILE A 234 11.23 -5.50 20.45
CA ILE A 234 11.04 -6.09 19.14
C ILE A 234 9.95 -7.16 19.27
N LEU A 235 8.79 -6.93 18.65
CA LEU A 235 7.59 -7.76 18.85
C LEU A 235 7.41 -8.83 17.77
N GLY A 236 8.26 -8.86 16.73
CA GLY A 236 8.08 -9.73 15.58
C GLY A 236 6.84 -9.35 14.76
N PHE A 237 6.42 -10.23 13.87
CA PHE A 237 5.21 -10.05 13.06
C PHE A 237 3.96 -9.95 13.94
N LYS A 238 3.10 -8.99 13.63
CA LYS A 238 1.78 -8.83 14.27
C LYS A 238 0.70 -8.61 13.21
N ARG A 239 -0.50 -9.13 13.49
CA ARG A 239 -1.69 -8.88 12.66
C ARG A 239 -2.02 -7.40 12.62
N HIS A 240 -2.59 -6.93 11.53
CA HIS A 240 -2.89 -5.51 11.26
C HIS A 240 -3.72 -4.82 12.38
N ASN A 241 -4.66 -5.52 13.01
CA ASN A 241 -5.44 -4.99 14.12
C ASN A 241 -4.58 -4.66 15.36
N VAL A 242 -3.54 -5.45 15.62
CA VAL A 242 -2.58 -5.21 16.71
C VAL A 242 -1.69 -4.02 16.37
N VAL A 243 -1.16 -3.97 15.14
CA VAL A 243 -0.37 -2.82 14.64
C VAL A 243 -1.15 -1.51 14.78
N SER A 244 -2.43 -1.51 14.43
CA SER A 244 -3.30 -0.34 14.55
C SER A 244 -3.45 0.14 16.01
N LYS A 245 -3.45 -0.77 17.00
CA LYS A 245 -3.46 -0.38 18.43
C LYS A 245 -2.17 0.37 18.81
N TYR A 246 -1.01 -0.09 18.31
CA TYR A 246 0.26 0.61 18.58
C TYR A 246 0.31 1.99 17.93
N PHE A 247 -0.14 2.17 16.70
CA PHE A 247 -0.24 3.50 16.09
C PHE A 247 -1.12 4.46 16.92
N LYS A 248 -2.24 3.98 17.45
CA LYS A 248 -3.13 4.83 18.27
C LYS A 248 -2.46 5.39 19.51
N VAL A 249 -1.59 4.63 20.15
CA VAL A 249 -0.96 5.02 21.43
C VAL A 249 0.44 5.60 21.27
N SER A 250 1.10 5.45 20.14
CA SER A 250 2.47 5.94 19.92
C SER A 250 2.50 7.43 19.63
N ASP A 251 3.44 8.14 20.24
CA ASP A 251 3.70 9.55 19.98
C ASP A 251 4.36 9.77 18.61
N ILE A 252 5.38 8.95 18.29
CA ILE A 252 6.22 9.10 17.08
C ILE A 252 6.13 7.82 16.26
N SER A 253 6.05 7.96 14.94
CA SER A 253 6.21 6.85 14.00
C SER A 253 7.28 7.17 12.96
N VAL A 254 8.19 6.23 12.72
CA VAL A 254 9.33 6.37 11.81
C VAL A 254 9.19 5.41 10.63
N VAL A 255 9.27 5.97 9.41
CA VAL A 255 9.25 5.22 8.14
C VAL A 255 10.47 5.65 7.31
N CYS A 256 11.62 5.09 7.63
CA CYS A 256 12.92 5.50 7.11
C CYS A 256 13.41 4.60 5.95
N SER A 257 12.55 4.28 5.00
CA SER A 257 12.89 3.45 3.84
C SER A 257 14.00 4.06 2.98
N ARG A 258 15.01 3.24 2.61
CA ARG A 258 15.95 3.54 1.53
C ARG A 258 15.33 3.29 0.15
N TRP A 259 14.38 2.36 0.09
CA TRP A 259 13.67 2.05 -1.13
C TRP A 259 12.66 3.14 -1.48
N ASN A 260 12.47 3.38 -2.77
CA ASN A 260 11.42 4.26 -3.27
C ASN A 260 10.06 3.57 -3.10
N GLU A 261 9.42 3.81 -1.97
CA GLU A 261 8.10 3.25 -1.69
C GLU A 261 7.10 3.71 -2.75
N PRO A 262 6.31 2.81 -3.34
CA PRO A 262 5.28 3.23 -4.29
C PRO A 262 4.24 4.17 -3.68
N PHE A 263 3.98 4.02 -2.36
CA PHE A 263 3.10 4.92 -1.61
C PHE A 263 3.55 5.06 -0.15
N GLY A 264 3.45 3.98 0.65
CA GLY A 264 3.83 4.00 2.08
C GLY A 264 2.64 3.84 3.01
N ARG A 265 2.04 2.65 3.00
CA ARG A 265 0.86 2.35 3.83
C ARG A 265 1.12 2.57 5.33
N THR A 266 2.32 2.29 5.81
CA THR A 266 2.72 2.51 7.21
C THR A 266 2.65 3.99 7.61
N ALA A 267 3.14 4.90 6.75
CA ALA A 267 3.06 6.34 6.97
C ALA A 267 1.61 6.83 6.95
N LEU A 268 0.79 6.31 6.03
CA LEU A 268 -0.65 6.58 5.95
C LEU A 268 -1.37 6.20 7.26
N GLU A 269 -1.13 4.98 7.77
CA GLU A 269 -1.76 4.47 8.98
C GLU A 269 -1.31 5.24 10.23
N ALA A 270 -0.02 5.57 10.34
CA ALA A 270 0.50 6.42 11.40
C ALA A 270 -0.16 7.82 11.39
N SER A 271 -0.35 8.40 10.21
CA SER A 271 -1.00 9.71 10.02
C SER A 271 -2.47 9.66 10.45
N SER A 272 -3.20 8.61 10.08
CA SER A 272 -4.61 8.41 10.46
C SER A 272 -4.82 8.27 11.96
N CYS A 273 -3.76 7.92 12.68
CA CYS A 273 -3.73 7.76 14.13
C CYS A 273 -3.08 8.95 14.87
N GLY A 274 -2.74 10.03 14.17
CA GLY A 274 -2.16 11.24 14.79
C GLY A 274 -0.80 11.02 15.45
N CYS A 275 0.06 10.18 14.89
CA CYS A 275 1.46 10.12 15.26
C CYS A 275 2.20 11.36 14.72
N ALA A 276 3.25 11.81 15.40
CA ALA A 276 4.27 12.65 14.78
C ALA A 276 5.07 11.75 13.83
N VAL A 277 4.88 11.94 12.52
CA VAL A 277 5.44 11.02 11.51
C VAL A 277 6.74 11.58 10.95
N ILE A 278 7.76 10.72 10.87
CA ILE A 278 9.03 10.97 10.19
C ILE A 278 9.11 9.99 9.02
N ILE A 279 9.39 10.52 7.82
CA ILE A 279 9.54 9.72 6.61
C ILE A 279 10.85 10.08 5.89
N THR A 280 11.37 9.18 5.06
CA THR A 280 12.31 9.57 4.03
C THR A 280 11.58 10.23 2.86
N ASN A 281 12.21 11.22 2.21
CA ASN A 281 11.66 11.87 1.01
C ASN A 281 11.91 11.00 -0.22
N ARG A 282 11.27 9.80 -0.28
CA ARG A 282 11.50 8.80 -1.31
C ARG A 282 10.18 8.21 -1.84
N GLY A 283 10.12 8.06 -3.17
CA GLY A 283 8.94 7.49 -3.83
C GLY A 283 7.66 8.26 -3.53
N GLY A 284 6.59 7.53 -3.24
CA GLY A 284 5.27 8.05 -2.86
C GLY A 284 5.09 8.30 -1.35
N LEU A 285 6.14 8.13 -0.50
CA LEU A 285 6.02 8.39 0.94
C LEU A 285 5.53 9.81 1.27
N PRO A 286 6.01 10.88 0.59
CA PRO A 286 5.51 12.23 0.81
C PRO A 286 4.02 12.40 0.51
N GLU A 287 3.47 11.60 -0.38
CA GLU A 287 2.04 11.62 -0.72
C GLU A 287 1.19 10.90 0.34
N ALA A 288 1.73 9.83 0.95
CA ALA A 288 1.07 9.10 2.02
C ALA A 288 0.98 9.89 3.33
N SER A 289 1.94 10.78 3.59
CA SER A 289 1.99 11.64 4.77
C SER A 289 2.57 13.03 4.42
N PRO A 290 1.78 13.91 3.79
CA PRO A 290 2.28 15.19 3.25
C PRO A 290 2.88 16.13 4.31
N TYR A 291 2.36 16.05 5.53
CA TYR A 291 2.76 16.91 6.66
C TYR A 291 3.81 16.27 7.59
N ALA A 292 4.31 15.06 7.26
CA ALA A 292 5.39 14.43 8.01
C ALA A 292 6.71 15.20 7.88
N ILE A 293 7.60 15.00 8.84
CA ILE A 293 9.00 15.44 8.71
C ILE A 293 9.66 14.56 7.63
N LYS A 294 10.25 15.21 6.63
CA LYS A 294 10.88 14.56 5.47
C LYS A 294 12.40 14.58 5.61
N ILE A 295 13.03 13.42 5.61
CA ILE A 295 14.49 13.27 5.63
C ILE A 295 14.98 13.06 4.20
N ASN A 296 15.75 14.02 3.67
CA ASN A 296 16.34 13.92 2.32
C ASN A 296 17.59 13.03 2.31
N LYS A 297 18.48 13.21 3.29
CA LYS A 297 19.71 12.40 3.45
C LYS A 297 19.56 11.49 4.66
N LEU A 298 19.22 10.24 4.42
CA LEU A 298 19.01 9.25 5.48
C LEU A 298 20.35 8.73 6.01
N ASN A 299 20.62 9.01 7.27
CA ASN A 299 21.68 8.41 8.09
C ASN A 299 21.24 8.44 9.56
N SER A 300 21.96 7.75 10.43
CA SER A 300 21.61 7.62 11.86
C SER A 300 21.60 8.96 12.57
N ARG A 301 22.57 9.86 12.30
CA ARG A 301 22.66 11.20 12.90
C ARG A 301 21.45 12.07 12.55
N ASN A 302 21.04 12.10 11.27
CA ASN A 302 19.90 12.90 10.83
C ASN A 302 18.58 12.34 11.39
N LEU A 303 18.44 11.01 11.45
CA LEU A 303 17.25 10.40 12.03
C LEU A 303 17.17 10.70 13.54
N GLU A 304 18.28 10.53 14.27
CA GLU A 304 18.40 10.84 15.69
C GLU A 304 18.05 12.29 15.99
N SER A 305 18.59 13.25 15.22
CA SER A 305 18.34 14.68 15.36
C SER A 305 16.85 15.01 15.20
N ASN A 306 16.19 14.46 14.18
CA ASN A 306 14.77 14.73 13.94
C ASN A 306 13.86 14.11 15.02
N ILE A 307 14.19 12.92 15.53
CA ILE A 307 13.46 12.32 16.66
C ILE A 307 13.69 13.12 17.94
N SER A 308 14.94 13.51 18.24
CA SER A 308 15.28 14.35 19.41
C SER A 308 14.52 15.67 19.43
N LYS A 309 14.41 16.35 18.28
CA LYS A 309 13.63 17.58 18.15
C LYS A 309 12.18 17.38 18.57
N ILE A 310 11.54 16.30 18.14
CA ILE A 310 10.16 15.98 18.51
C ILE A 310 10.03 15.65 20.02
N ILE A 311 11.04 14.98 20.59
CA ILE A 311 11.06 14.60 22.01
C ILE A 311 11.20 15.83 22.89
N ILE A 312 12.13 16.71 22.59
CA ILE A 312 12.49 17.88 23.41
C ILE A 312 11.38 18.93 23.31
N ASP A 313 10.94 19.26 22.11
CA ASP A 313 9.92 20.29 21.91
C ASP A 313 8.52 19.66 21.88
N THR A 314 7.91 19.62 23.06
CA THR A 314 6.55 19.05 23.23
C THR A 314 5.46 19.87 22.54
N LYS A 315 5.65 21.19 22.35
CA LYS A 315 4.73 22.08 21.64
C LYS A 315 4.79 21.78 20.14
N PHE A 316 6.01 21.69 19.60
CA PHE A 316 6.24 21.27 18.21
C PHE A 316 5.64 19.88 17.93
N LYS A 317 5.89 18.89 18.81
CA LYS A 317 5.31 17.54 18.69
C LYS A 317 3.79 17.58 18.58
N LYS A 318 3.12 18.26 19.54
CA LYS A 318 1.65 18.35 19.56
C LYS A 318 1.10 19.06 18.30
N ASN A 319 1.76 20.12 17.85
CA ASN A 319 1.37 20.85 16.65
C ASN A 319 1.51 19.96 15.40
N LEU A 320 2.63 19.24 15.28
CA LEU A 320 2.87 18.30 14.19
C LEU A 320 1.82 17.17 14.16
N GLN A 321 1.54 16.54 15.31
CA GLN A 321 0.52 15.51 15.46
C GLN A 321 -0.86 16.01 15.03
N LYS A 322 -1.29 17.17 15.52
CA LYS A 322 -2.57 17.80 15.16
C LYS A 322 -2.62 18.15 13.67
N LYS A 323 -1.55 18.74 13.11
CA LYS A 323 -1.47 19.09 11.70
C LYS A 323 -1.64 17.86 10.81
N ILE A 324 -0.91 16.77 11.09
CA ILE A 324 -1.01 15.51 10.36
C ILE A 324 -2.42 14.93 10.46
N TYR A 325 -2.97 14.85 11.67
CA TYR A 325 -4.27 14.22 11.92
C TYR A 325 -5.44 15.02 11.35
N ASN A 326 -5.46 16.34 11.55
CA ASN A 326 -6.58 17.17 11.11
C ASN A 326 -6.68 17.25 9.58
N ASN A 327 -5.54 17.26 8.89
CA ASN A 327 -5.48 17.29 7.43
C ASN A 327 -5.46 15.90 6.78
N PHE A 328 -5.77 14.84 7.52
CA PHE A 328 -5.86 13.48 6.97
C PHE A 328 -7.15 13.31 6.15
N ILE A 329 -7.01 13.19 4.85
CA ILE A 329 -8.12 13.11 3.87
C ILE A 329 -8.22 11.75 3.16
N LEU A 330 -7.22 10.87 3.27
CA LEU A 330 -7.18 9.59 2.56
C LEU A 330 -7.99 8.52 3.31
N THR A 331 -9.26 8.84 3.58
CA THR A 331 -10.18 7.92 4.25
C THR A 331 -10.77 6.89 3.29
N ASN A 332 -11.25 5.78 3.82
CA ASN A 332 -11.84 4.72 3.03
C ASN A 332 -13.07 5.22 2.26
N GLU A 333 -13.87 6.10 2.86
CA GLU A 333 -15.07 6.69 2.24
C GLU A 333 -14.71 7.56 1.03
N VAL A 334 -13.69 8.41 1.17
CA VAL A 334 -13.23 9.30 0.08
C VAL A 334 -12.72 8.48 -1.08
N ILE A 335 -11.90 7.47 -0.81
CA ILE A 335 -11.31 6.64 -1.86
C ILE A 335 -12.34 5.71 -2.49
N ALA A 336 -13.25 5.12 -1.72
CA ALA A 336 -14.34 4.30 -2.27
C ALA A 336 -15.24 5.12 -3.23
N LYS A 337 -15.57 6.38 -2.89
CA LYS A 337 -16.30 7.27 -3.77
C LYS A 337 -15.55 7.54 -5.08
N LYS A 338 -14.24 7.81 -5.04
CA LYS A 338 -13.42 7.99 -6.25
C LYS A 338 -13.43 6.74 -7.14
N VAL A 339 -13.26 5.57 -6.52
CA VAL A 339 -13.33 4.28 -7.24
C VAL A 339 -14.70 4.08 -7.89
N ASP A 340 -15.79 4.34 -7.18
CA ASP A 340 -17.14 4.19 -7.71
C ASP A 340 -17.47 5.21 -8.81
N GLN A 341 -16.85 6.40 -8.79
CA GLN A 341 -17.03 7.42 -9.85
C GLN A 341 -16.51 6.94 -11.20
N TYR A 342 -15.30 6.37 -11.28
CA TYR A 342 -14.81 5.86 -12.56
C TYR A 342 -15.56 4.59 -12.99
N ARG A 343 -15.92 3.69 -12.05
CA ARG A 343 -16.76 2.51 -12.34
C ARG A 343 -18.06 2.91 -13.00
N SER A 344 -18.75 3.90 -12.40
CA SER A 344 -19.99 4.45 -12.97
C SER A 344 -19.83 4.90 -14.41
N LYS A 345 -18.73 5.60 -14.73
CA LYS A 345 -18.48 6.13 -16.07
C LYS A 345 -18.21 5.03 -17.08
N LEU A 346 -17.37 4.05 -16.69
CA LEU A 346 -16.96 2.97 -17.60
C LEU A 346 -18.02 1.88 -17.81
N ILE A 347 -18.97 1.75 -16.91
CA ILE A 347 -20.06 0.78 -17.05
C ILE A 347 -21.21 1.34 -17.92
N LYS A 348 -21.37 2.67 -17.96
CA LYS A 348 -22.39 3.34 -18.78
C LYS A 348 -21.94 3.62 -20.22
N SER A 349 -20.62 3.62 -20.47
CA SER A 349 -20.00 3.77 -21.81
C SER A 349 -19.88 2.44 -22.53
#